data_7185594570176980e8fccb26126f6233
#
_entry.id   7185594570176980e8fccb26126f6233
#
_cell.length_a   1.000
_cell.length_b   1.000
_cell.length_c   1.000
_cell.angle_alpha   90.00
_cell.angle_beta   90.00
_cell.angle_gamma   90.00
#
_symmetry.space_group_name_H-M   'P 1'
#
loop_
_entity.id
_entity.type
_entity.pdbx_description
1 polymer ?
#
loop_
_entity_poly.entity_id
_entity_poly.type
_entity_poly.pdbx_seq_one_letter_code
_entity_poly.pdbx_strand_id
1 'polypeptide(L)'
;GIEVMGDSADGREALPQMKQASAQGRPIDVVLTETRPRRWDGVQATRLIKDEFPVVSVLVLTEFDNDSNVIDAIEAGAGGYIFLKDMVPETLLESIHRVGEGGTQMKTELLRKAVDDLIQNGRQTLAERTAEAAHLTPREVDVLRLMGNGDTNKAIAETLYITLDTAKKHVGNVIDKLQARSRTHAAIIAAQAGIAGKPVAAVAEALAEPGS
;
A
#
# COMPACT_ATOMS: atom_id res chain seq x y z
N GLY A 1 11.01 -14.98 12.05
CA GLY A 1 11.82 -15.21 10.85
C GLY A 1 10.97 -15.19 9.60
N ILE A 2 11.62 -15.19 8.44
CA ILE A 2 10.97 -15.26 7.13
C ILE A 2 11.05 -16.70 6.64
N GLU A 3 9.93 -17.24 6.17
CA GLU A 3 9.88 -18.54 5.52
C GLU A 3 9.59 -18.35 4.03
N VAL A 4 10.44 -18.92 3.17
CA VAL A 4 10.22 -18.90 1.72
C VAL A 4 9.30 -20.05 1.36
N MET A 5 8.11 -19.76 0.87
CA MET A 5 7.06 -20.73 0.56
C MET A 5 7.17 -21.32 -0.85
N GLY A 6 7.83 -20.61 -1.76
CA GLY A 6 8.03 -21.03 -3.13
C GLY A 6 8.55 -19.91 -4.01
N ASP A 7 8.79 -20.25 -5.26
CA ASP A 7 9.16 -19.33 -6.32
C ASP A 7 8.44 -19.69 -7.63
N SER A 8 8.36 -18.73 -8.54
CA SER A 8 7.74 -18.91 -9.84
C SER A 8 8.34 -17.98 -10.87
N ALA A 9 8.28 -18.38 -12.15
CA ALA A 9 8.83 -17.61 -13.24
C ALA A 9 7.98 -16.36 -13.57
N ASP A 10 6.68 -16.39 -13.29
CA ASP A 10 5.76 -15.27 -13.48
C ASP A 10 4.56 -15.33 -12.51
N GLY A 11 3.76 -14.24 -12.50
CA GLY A 11 2.61 -14.12 -11.62
C GLY A 11 1.50 -15.14 -11.90
N ARG A 12 1.40 -15.70 -13.10
CA ARG A 12 0.37 -16.73 -13.43
C ARG A 12 0.73 -18.07 -12.79
N GLU A 13 2.02 -18.41 -12.74
CA GLU A 13 2.51 -19.60 -12.08
C GLU A 13 2.45 -19.47 -10.55
N ALA A 14 2.59 -18.23 -10.02
CA ALA A 14 2.50 -17.96 -8.60
C ALA A 14 1.09 -18.21 -8.03
N LEU A 15 0.03 -17.79 -8.75
CA LEU A 15 -1.35 -17.85 -8.26
C LEU A 15 -1.81 -19.26 -7.82
N PRO A 16 -1.61 -20.35 -8.61
CA PRO A 16 -1.95 -21.70 -8.17
C PRO A 16 -1.21 -22.12 -6.90
N GLN A 17 0.07 -21.76 -6.76
CA GLN A 17 0.87 -22.08 -5.59
C GLN A 17 0.34 -21.33 -4.35
N MET A 18 -0.01 -20.05 -4.49
CA MET A 18 -0.61 -19.24 -3.44
C MET A 18 -1.97 -19.79 -2.99
N LYS A 19 -2.82 -20.22 -3.94
CA LYS A 19 -4.11 -20.89 -3.65
C LYS A 19 -3.90 -22.18 -2.87
N GLN A 20 -2.95 -22.99 -3.28
CA GLN A 20 -2.63 -24.25 -2.59
C GLN A 20 -2.11 -24.00 -1.17
N ALA A 21 -1.20 -23.04 -0.98
CA ALA A 21 -0.69 -22.68 0.34
C ALA A 21 -1.81 -22.19 1.27
N SER A 22 -2.68 -21.33 0.76
CA SER A 22 -3.85 -20.83 1.51
C SER A 22 -4.81 -21.96 1.90
N ALA A 23 -5.09 -22.90 0.98
CA ALA A 23 -5.94 -24.06 1.27
C ALA A 23 -5.35 -25.01 2.32
N GLN A 24 -4.03 -25.00 2.48
CA GLN A 24 -3.32 -25.77 3.51
C GLN A 24 -3.19 -25.02 4.85
N GLY A 25 -3.83 -23.86 5.00
CA GLY A 25 -3.74 -23.02 6.20
C GLY A 25 -2.39 -22.30 6.36
N ARG A 26 -1.63 -22.14 5.29
CA ARG A 26 -0.34 -21.45 5.24
C ARG A 26 -0.42 -20.26 4.26
N PRO A 27 -1.19 -19.21 4.58
CA PRO A 27 -1.35 -18.07 3.69
C PRO A 27 0.00 -17.37 3.45
N ILE A 28 0.16 -16.82 2.26
CA ILE A 28 1.32 -15.99 1.90
C ILE A 28 1.07 -14.57 2.43
N ASP A 29 2.01 -14.01 3.16
CA ASP A 29 1.93 -12.62 3.66
C ASP A 29 2.51 -11.64 2.65
N VAL A 30 3.65 -12.00 2.02
CA VAL A 30 4.40 -11.13 1.13
C VAL A 30 4.81 -11.86 -0.14
N VAL A 31 4.66 -11.19 -1.27
CA VAL A 31 5.22 -11.62 -2.56
C VAL A 31 6.29 -10.62 -2.97
N LEU A 32 7.48 -11.14 -3.34
CA LEU A 32 8.51 -10.36 -4.01
C LEU A 32 8.36 -10.56 -5.51
N THR A 33 8.34 -9.49 -6.28
CA THR A 33 8.29 -9.55 -7.74
C THR A 33 9.29 -8.59 -8.36
N GLU A 34 9.86 -8.96 -9.50
CA GLU A 34 10.82 -8.11 -10.22
C GLU A 34 10.18 -7.55 -11.49
N THR A 35 10.38 -6.25 -11.75
CA THR A 35 10.02 -5.66 -13.05
C THR A 35 11.15 -5.86 -14.06
N ARG A 36 10.86 -6.50 -15.19
CA ARG A 36 11.79 -6.65 -16.31
C ARG A 36 11.22 -6.12 -17.62
N PRO A 37 11.99 -5.40 -18.46
CA PRO A 37 11.47 -4.65 -19.63
C PRO A 37 10.89 -5.50 -20.77
N ARG A 38 10.93 -6.81 -20.72
CA ARG A 38 10.56 -7.67 -21.88
C ARG A 38 9.78 -8.93 -21.55
N ARG A 39 9.35 -9.15 -20.31
CA ARG A 39 8.49 -10.28 -19.91
C ARG A 39 7.38 -9.78 -19.00
N TRP A 40 6.42 -10.63 -18.73
CA TRP A 40 5.31 -10.40 -17.81
C TRP A 40 5.78 -9.61 -16.60
N ASP A 41 5.38 -8.35 -16.64
CA ASP A 41 5.89 -7.29 -15.81
C ASP A 41 5.43 -7.54 -14.37
N GLY A 42 6.30 -7.29 -13.41
CA GLY A 42 5.95 -7.33 -11.98
C GLY A 42 4.74 -6.47 -11.64
N VAL A 43 4.45 -5.44 -12.43
CA VAL A 43 3.23 -4.63 -12.34
C VAL A 43 1.98 -5.46 -12.67
N GLN A 44 2.01 -6.26 -13.75
CA GLN A 44 0.88 -7.13 -14.11
C GLN A 44 0.72 -8.27 -13.10
N ALA A 45 1.84 -8.86 -12.64
CA ALA A 45 1.82 -9.85 -11.58
C ALA A 45 1.19 -9.28 -10.29
N THR A 46 1.60 -8.07 -9.91
CA THR A 46 1.02 -7.34 -8.77
C THR A 46 -0.48 -7.21 -8.91
N ARG A 47 -0.97 -6.76 -10.06
CA ARG A 47 -2.42 -6.58 -10.31
C ARG A 47 -3.18 -7.87 -10.15
N LEU A 48 -2.73 -8.95 -10.78
CA LEU A 48 -3.36 -10.27 -10.68
C LEU A 48 -3.39 -10.81 -9.24
N ILE A 49 -2.27 -10.66 -8.51
CA ILE A 49 -2.18 -11.11 -7.13
C ILE A 49 -3.14 -10.29 -6.26
N LYS A 50 -3.21 -8.99 -6.44
CA LYS A 50 -4.09 -8.11 -5.66
C LYS A 50 -5.57 -8.33 -5.97
N ASP A 51 -5.92 -8.70 -7.20
CA ASP A 51 -7.29 -9.03 -7.57
C ASP A 51 -7.78 -10.31 -6.87
N GLU A 52 -6.92 -11.32 -6.69
CA GLU A 52 -7.28 -12.58 -6.05
C GLU A 52 -6.95 -12.64 -4.54
N PHE A 53 -5.90 -11.94 -4.12
CA PHE A 53 -5.40 -11.91 -2.74
C PHE A 53 -5.19 -10.46 -2.25
N PRO A 54 -6.27 -9.71 -2.00
CA PRO A 54 -6.18 -8.28 -1.65
C PRO A 54 -5.33 -8.00 -0.40
N VAL A 55 -5.30 -8.95 0.55
CA VAL A 55 -4.55 -8.80 1.81
C VAL A 55 -3.05 -9.06 1.69
N VAL A 56 -2.61 -9.76 0.63
CA VAL A 56 -1.20 -10.06 0.40
C VAL A 56 -0.45 -8.78 0.05
N SER A 57 0.68 -8.55 0.71
CA SER A 57 1.56 -7.43 0.37
C SER A 57 2.47 -7.80 -0.80
N VAL A 58 2.59 -6.93 -1.79
CA VAL A 58 3.50 -7.13 -2.92
C VAL A 58 4.62 -6.11 -2.85
N LEU A 59 5.86 -6.59 -2.80
CA LEU A 59 7.08 -5.79 -2.81
C LEU A 59 7.74 -5.92 -4.19
N VAL A 60 7.80 -4.81 -4.92
CA VAL A 60 8.34 -4.76 -6.28
C VAL A 60 9.82 -4.43 -6.23
N LEU A 61 10.64 -5.27 -6.86
CA LEU A 61 12.07 -5.07 -7.03
C LEU A 61 12.37 -4.63 -8.48
N THR A 62 13.27 -3.67 -8.66
CA THR A 62 13.60 -3.17 -10.00
C THR A 62 15.03 -2.68 -10.14
N GLU A 63 15.60 -2.85 -11.32
CA GLU A 63 16.85 -2.21 -11.71
C GLU A 63 16.65 -0.79 -12.26
N PHE A 64 15.41 -0.44 -12.63
CA PHE A 64 15.11 0.79 -13.37
C PHE A 64 14.64 1.89 -12.45
N ASP A 65 15.33 3.02 -12.54
CA ASP A 65 15.01 4.29 -11.87
C ASP A 65 14.08 5.13 -12.79
N ASN A 66 12.92 4.57 -13.10
CA ASN A 66 11.94 5.20 -13.98
C ASN A 66 10.65 5.48 -13.20
N ASP A 67 10.30 6.74 -13.05
CA ASP A 67 9.15 7.21 -12.29
C ASP A 67 7.82 6.59 -12.75
N SER A 68 7.65 6.35 -14.06
CA SER A 68 6.42 5.73 -14.59
C SER A 68 6.20 4.30 -14.07
N ASN A 69 7.25 3.50 -13.93
CA ASN A 69 7.16 2.13 -13.42
C ASN A 69 6.75 2.10 -11.94
N VAL A 70 7.17 3.11 -11.17
CA VAL A 70 6.79 3.25 -9.76
C VAL A 70 5.29 3.54 -9.65
N ILE A 71 4.78 4.47 -10.46
CA ILE A 71 3.36 4.84 -10.49
C ILE A 71 2.50 3.65 -10.89
N ASP A 72 2.88 2.94 -11.96
CA ASP A 72 2.18 1.77 -12.44
C ASP A 72 2.13 0.66 -11.37
N ALA A 73 3.24 0.46 -10.61
CA ALA A 73 3.29 -0.51 -9.52
C ALA A 73 2.34 -0.11 -8.37
N ILE A 74 2.30 1.16 -7.99
CA ILE A 74 1.38 1.68 -6.98
C ILE A 74 -0.07 1.51 -7.42
N GLU A 75 -0.39 1.88 -8.66
CA GLU A 75 -1.73 1.70 -9.25
C GLU A 75 -2.12 0.22 -9.35
N ALA A 76 -1.15 -0.69 -9.53
CA ALA A 76 -1.40 -2.12 -9.49
C ALA A 76 -1.65 -2.64 -8.07
N GLY A 77 -1.31 -1.88 -7.03
CA GLY A 77 -1.53 -2.24 -5.65
C GLY A 77 -0.28 -2.70 -4.89
N ALA A 78 0.92 -2.36 -5.36
CA ALA A 78 2.16 -2.66 -4.64
C ALA A 78 2.17 -2.04 -3.23
N GLY A 79 2.60 -2.81 -2.24
CA GLY A 79 2.82 -2.38 -0.85
C GLY A 79 4.17 -1.69 -0.67
N GLY A 80 5.11 -1.94 -1.59
CA GLY A 80 6.43 -1.34 -1.56
C GLY A 80 7.18 -1.47 -2.88
N TYR A 81 8.28 -0.71 -2.97
CA TYR A 81 9.14 -0.65 -4.15
C TYR A 81 10.59 -0.45 -3.73
N ILE A 82 11.50 -1.29 -4.23
CA ILE A 82 12.93 -1.23 -3.91
C ILE A 82 13.76 -1.26 -5.20
N PHE A 83 14.71 -0.34 -5.30
CA PHE A 83 15.72 -0.40 -6.34
C PHE A 83 16.79 -1.43 -6.00
N LEU A 84 17.09 -2.35 -6.93
CA LEU A 84 18.11 -3.39 -6.73
C LEU A 84 19.50 -2.81 -6.45
N LYS A 85 19.82 -1.63 -7.02
CA LYS A 85 21.09 -0.92 -6.74
C LYS A 85 21.26 -0.47 -5.29
N ASP A 86 20.15 -0.26 -4.57
CA ASP A 86 20.13 0.19 -3.19
C ASP A 86 19.89 -0.98 -2.21
N MET A 87 19.75 -2.20 -2.73
CA MET A 87 19.39 -3.37 -1.96
C MET A 87 20.60 -3.99 -1.29
N VAL A 88 20.56 -4.08 0.02
CA VAL A 88 21.43 -4.93 0.82
C VAL A 88 20.56 -5.93 1.59
N PRO A 89 21.09 -7.09 2.02
CA PRO A 89 20.28 -8.13 2.67
C PRO A 89 19.47 -7.62 3.84
N GLU A 90 20.06 -6.77 4.67
CA GLU A 90 19.44 -6.22 5.87
C GLU A 90 18.22 -5.35 5.50
N THR A 91 18.39 -4.45 4.51
CA THR A 91 17.31 -3.57 4.03
C THR A 91 16.17 -4.38 3.40
N LEU A 92 16.49 -5.46 2.68
CA LEU A 92 15.47 -6.34 2.09
C LEU A 92 14.66 -7.03 3.20
N LEU A 93 15.32 -7.60 4.20
CA LEU A 93 14.66 -8.27 5.32
C LEU A 93 13.75 -7.31 6.11
N GLU A 94 14.24 -6.11 6.41
CA GLU A 94 13.44 -5.05 7.07
C GLU A 94 12.23 -4.67 6.22
N SER A 95 12.40 -4.54 4.90
CA SER A 95 11.33 -4.19 3.97
C SER A 95 10.25 -5.27 3.92
N ILE A 96 10.64 -6.54 3.87
CA ILE A 96 9.70 -7.68 3.89
C ILE A 96 8.89 -7.68 5.19
N HIS A 97 9.55 -7.53 6.34
CA HIS A 97 8.86 -7.44 7.63
C HIS A 97 7.90 -6.26 7.67
N ARG A 98 8.34 -5.08 7.25
CA ARG A 98 7.52 -3.87 7.24
C ARG A 98 6.26 -4.02 6.41
N VAL A 99 6.36 -4.52 5.18
CA VAL A 99 5.18 -4.70 4.32
C VAL A 99 4.31 -5.86 4.77
N GLY A 100 4.90 -6.92 5.34
CA GLY A 100 4.17 -8.04 5.94
C GLY A 100 3.36 -7.63 7.17
N GLU A 101 3.81 -6.65 7.94
CA GLU A 101 3.08 -6.03 9.04
C GLU A 101 2.06 -4.98 8.56
N GLY A 102 1.88 -4.84 7.26
CA GLY A 102 0.96 -3.89 6.64
C GLY A 102 1.51 -2.46 6.62
N GLY A 103 2.82 -2.26 6.73
CA GLY A 103 3.47 -0.98 6.47
C GLY A 103 3.71 -0.75 4.98
N THR A 104 4.23 0.42 4.65
CA THR A 104 4.63 0.79 3.29
C THR A 104 6.15 0.89 3.18
N GLN A 105 6.72 0.35 2.11
CA GLN A 105 8.15 0.46 1.81
C GLN A 105 8.35 1.23 0.51
N MET A 106 8.58 2.53 0.64
CA MET A 106 8.85 3.40 -0.49
C MET A 106 9.64 4.64 -0.06
N LYS A 107 10.57 5.13 -0.88
CA LYS A 107 11.25 6.40 -0.60
C LYS A 107 10.23 7.55 -0.67
N THR A 108 10.26 8.45 0.31
CA THR A 108 9.33 9.60 0.42
C THR A 108 9.32 10.46 -0.85
N GLU A 109 10.46 10.59 -1.52
CA GLU A 109 10.60 11.35 -2.76
C GLU A 109 9.84 10.70 -3.93
N LEU A 110 9.85 9.37 -4.04
CA LEU A 110 9.08 8.62 -5.04
C LEU A 110 7.59 8.70 -4.77
N LEU A 111 7.20 8.67 -3.49
CA LEU A 111 5.81 8.86 -3.08
C LEU A 111 5.32 10.25 -3.50
N ARG A 112 6.14 11.31 -3.28
CA ARG A 112 5.81 12.68 -3.69
C ARG A 112 5.66 12.79 -5.21
N LYS A 113 6.58 12.25 -5.99
CA LYS A 113 6.51 12.25 -7.46
C LYS A 113 5.27 11.51 -7.96
N ALA A 114 4.98 10.32 -7.40
CA ALA A 114 3.78 9.58 -7.74
C ALA A 114 2.49 10.37 -7.43
N VAL A 115 2.48 11.11 -6.33
CA VAL A 115 1.39 12.05 -5.98
C VAL A 115 1.26 13.13 -7.04
N ASP A 116 2.35 13.80 -7.40
CA ASP A 116 2.35 14.91 -8.38
C ASP A 116 1.89 14.44 -9.77
N ASP A 117 2.34 13.26 -10.22
CA ASP A 117 1.94 12.70 -11.50
C ASP A 117 0.46 12.27 -11.54
N LEU A 118 -0.05 11.67 -10.46
CA LEU A 118 -1.47 11.32 -10.36
C LEU A 118 -2.37 12.56 -10.37
N ILE A 119 -1.89 13.69 -9.80
CA ILE A 119 -2.57 14.99 -9.85
C ILE A 119 -2.57 15.54 -11.29
N GLN A 120 -1.42 15.52 -11.98
CA GLN A 120 -1.26 16.09 -13.31
C GLN A 120 -2.00 15.30 -14.39
N ASN A 121 -2.07 13.97 -14.26
CA ASN A 121 -2.70 13.09 -15.24
C ASN A 121 -4.22 12.99 -15.12
N GLY A 122 -4.88 13.79 -14.26
CA GLY A 122 -6.33 13.99 -14.25
C GLY A 122 -7.18 12.75 -13.95
N ARG A 123 -6.57 11.70 -13.39
CA ARG A 123 -7.28 10.48 -13.00
C ARG A 123 -7.99 10.69 -11.66
N GLN A 124 -9.22 11.10 -11.72
CA GLN A 124 -10.12 11.52 -10.63
C GLN A 124 -9.62 12.75 -9.84
N THR A 125 -10.38 13.81 -9.86
CA THR A 125 -10.01 15.06 -9.22
C THR A 125 -9.88 14.88 -7.70
N LEU A 126 -8.95 15.61 -7.09
CA LEU A 126 -8.77 15.66 -5.65
C LEU A 126 -10.10 15.88 -4.90
N ALA A 127 -11.00 16.67 -5.50
CA ALA A 127 -12.34 16.96 -4.96
C ALA A 127 -13.24 15.72 -4.86
N GLU A 128 -13.23 14.82 -5.86
CA GLU A 128 -14.03 13.58 -5.82
C GLU A 128 -13.53 12.63 -4.74
N ARG A 129 -12.23 12.46 -4.61
CA ARG A 129 -11.62 11.60 -3.58
C ARG A 129 -11.71 12.18 -2.18
N THR A 130 -11.71 13.51 -2.04
CA THR A 130 -11.93 14.18 -0.74
C THR A 130 -13.40 14.04 -0.31
N ALA A 131 -14.33 14.04 -1.24
CA ALA A 131 -15.74 13.75 -0.97
C ALA A 131 -15.96 12.30 -0.49
N GLU A 132 -15.22 11.33 -1.06
CA GLU A 132 -15.22 9.93 -0.58
C GLU A 132 -14.58 9.82 0.81
N ALA A 133 -13.51 10.55 1.09
CA ALA A 133 -12.92 10.61 2.44
C ALA A 133 -13.89 11.21 3.47
N ALA A 134 -14.83 12.06 3.06
CA ALA A 134 -15.89 12.59 3.94
C ALA A 134 -16.87 11.52 4.43
N HIS A 135 -16.92 10.34 3.82
CA HIS A 135 -17.69 9.18 4.32
C HIS A 135 -16.92 8.32 5.34
N LEU A 136 -15.67 8.65 5.63
CA LEU A 136 -14.91 7.98 6.68
C LEU A 136 -15.41 8.42 8.06
N THR A 137 -15.53 7.48 8.98
CA THR A 137 -15.75 7.81 10.38
C THR A 137 -14.52 8.51 10.97
N PRO A 138 -14.64 9.28 12.07
CA PRO A 138 -13.50 9.91 12.72
C PRO A 138 -12.35 8.91 13.00
N ARG A 139 -12.70 7.68 13.38
CA ARG A 139 -11.73 6.62 13.64
C ARG A 139 -11.00 6.16 12.39
N GLU A 140 -11.70 6.07 11.27
CA GLU A 140 -11.10 5.72 9.98
C GLU A 140 -10.21 6.85 9.43
N VAL A 141 -10.54 8.11 9.71
CA VAL A 141 -9.67 9.27 9.41
C VAL A 141 -8.36 9.19 10.21
N ASP A 142 -8.42 8.86 11.50
CA ASP A 142 -7.22 8.63 12.31
C ASP A 142 -6.34 7.53 11.72
N VAL A 143 -6.96 6.41 11.35
CA VAL A 143 -6.27 5.29 10.71
C VAL A 143 -5.66 5.71 9.37
N LEU A 144 -6.40 6.42 8.52
CA LEU A 144 -5.91 6.91 7.23
C LEU A 144 -4.70 7.84 7.40
N ARG A 145 -4.73 8.70 8.40
CA ARG A 145 -3.61 9.59 8.71
C ARG A 145 -2.34 8.80 9.09
N LEU A 146 -2.48 7.80 9.95
CA LEU A 146 -1.36 6.94 10.36
C LEU A 146 -0.85 6.10 9.17
N MET A 147 -1.75 5.63 8.29
CA MET A 147 -1.35 5.00 7.03
C MET A 147 -0.54 5.96 6.15
N GLY A 148 -0.96 7.22 6.05
CA GLY A 148 -0.24 8.27 5.31
C GLY A 148 1.15 8.59 5.87
N ASN A 149 1.39 8.34 7.17
CA ASN A 149 2.70 8.45 7.80
C ASN A 149 3.58 7.18 7.57
N GLY A 150 3.03 6.13 6.98
CA GLY A 150 3.73 4.86 6.75
C GLY A 150 3.74 3.92 7.96
N ASP A 151 2.89 4.16 8.97
CA ASP A 151 2.82 3.35 10.19
C ASP A 151 2.34 1.92 9.86
N THR A 152 2.88 0.90 10.54
CA THR A 152 2.41 -0.49 10.42
C THR A 152 1.08 -0.69 11.15
N ASN A 153 0.38 -1.81 10.88
CA ASN A 153 -0.85 -2.14 11.61
C ASN A 153 -0.61 -2.25 13.12
N LYS A 154 0.58 -2.70 13.52
CA LYS A 154 0.99 -2.78 14.92
C LYS A 154 1.15 -1.37 15.52
N ALA A 155 1.85 -0.47 14.85
CA ALA A 155 2.01 0.92 15.27
C ALA A 155 0.65 1.65 15.36
N ILE A 156 -0.25 1.42 14.38
CA ILE A 156 -1.63 1.95 14.42
C ILE A 156 -2.39 1.42 15.63
N ALA A 157 -2.30 0.12 15.92
CA ALA A 157 -2.96 -0.50 17.06
C ALA A 157 -2.48 0.12 18.39
N GLU A 158 -1.16 0.28 18.55
CA GLU A 158 -0.53 0.90 19.71
C GLU A 158 -0.94 2.37 19.87
N THR A 159 -0.84 3.16 18.79
CA THR A 159 -1.18 4.60 18.80
C THR A 159 -2.65 4.84 19.11
N LEU A 160 -3.54 4.00 18.61
CA LEU A 160 -4.98 4.15 18.77
C LEU A 160 -5.55 3.36 19.96
N TYR A 161 -4.71 2.65 20.72
CA TYR A 161 -5.11 1.83 21.88
C TYR A 161 -6.17 0.78 21.53
N ILE A 162 -5.98 0.08 20.40
CA ILE A 162 -6.86 -0.98 19.91
C ILE A 162 -6.06 -2.27 19.67
N THR A 163 -6.77 -3.40 19.47
CA THR A 163 -6.10 -4.64 19.11
C THR A 163 -5.57 -4.61 17.68
N LEU A 164 -4.56 -5.44 17.39
CA LEU A 164 -4.01 -5.56 16.03
C LEU A 164 -5.09 -5.96 15.00
N ASP A 165 -6.00 -6.86 15.38
CA ASP A 165 -7.10 -7.30 14.49
C ASP A 165 -8.09 -6.16 14.22
N THR A 166 -8.36 -5.32 15.23
CA THR A 166 -9.19 -4.12 15.06
C THR A 166 -8.52 -3.12 14.13
N ALA A 167 -7.21 -2.92 14.26
CA ALA A 167 -6.44 -2.04 13.36
C ALA A 167 -6.47 -2.56 11.93
N LYS A 168 -6.23 -3.86 11.70
CA LYS A 168 -6.35 -4.50 10.38
C LYS A 168 -7.74 -4.29 9.76
N LYS A 169 -8.80 -4.46 10.56
CA LYS A 169 -10.18 -4.23 10.10
C LYS A 169 -10.43 -2.79 9.69
N HIS A 170 -9.98 -1.81 10.49
CA HIS A 170 -10.12 -0.39 10.13
C HIS A 170 -9.32 -0.05 8.88
N VAL A 171 -8.10 -0.56 8.74
CA VAL A 171 -7.28 -0.38 7.52
C VAL A 171 -8.00 -0.95 6.29
N GLY A 172 -8.57 -2.16 6.37
CA GLY A 172 -9.40 -2.72 5.31
C GLY A 172 -10.57 -1.82 4.94
N ASN A 173 -11.36 -1.40 5.92
CA ASN A 173 -12.51 -0.52 5.70
C ASN A 173 -12.11 0.82 5.04
N VAL A 174 -10.97 1.39 5.43
CA VAL A 174 -10.46 2.64 4.81
C VAL A 174 -10.09 2.39 3.35
N ILE A 175 -9.37 1.30 3.06
CA ILE A 175 -8.99 0.93 1.69
C ILE A 175 -10.24 0.75 0.82
N ASP A 176 -11.23 0.02 1.32
CA ASP A 176 -12.49 -0.25 0.61
C ASP A 176 -13.30 1.04 0.36
N LYS A 177 -13.48 1.88 1.38
CA LYS A 177 -14.23 3.14 1.27
C LYS A 177 -13.57 4.14 0.32
N LEU A 178 -12.24 4.18 0.29
CA LEU A 178 -11.48 5.00 -0.64
C LEU A 178 -11.34 4.37 -2.03
N GLN A 179 -11.88 3.16 -2.24
CA GLN A 179 -11.70 2.37 -3.47
C GLN A 179 -10.21 2.28 -3.85
N ALA A 180 -9.35 2.26 -2.84
CA ALA A 180 -7.92 2.18 -3.05
C ALA A 180 -7.52 0.72 -3.35
N ARG A 181 -6.58 0.52 -4.26
CA ARG A 181 -6.10 -0.83 -4.63
C ARG A 181 -5.13 -1.41 -3.61
N SER A 182 -4.56 -0.56 -2.76
CA SER A 182 -3.63 -0.97 -1.71
C SER A 182 -3.55 0.09 -0.62
N ARG A 183 -2.90 -0.29 0.48
CA ARG A 183 -2.53 0.63 1.55
C ARG A 183 -1.69 1.81 1.05
N THR A 184 -0.72 1.57 0.16
CA THR A 184 0.12 2.61 -0.43
C THR A 184 -0.72 3.60 -1.25
N HIS A 185 -1.67 3.09 -2.04
CA HIS A 185 -2.60 3.94 -2.77
C HIS A 185 -3.47 4.79 -1.81
N ALA A 186 -3.98 4.22 -0.73
CA ALA A 186 -4.72 4.96 0.31
C ALA A 186 -3.84 6.02 1.00
N ALA A 187 -2.56 5.71 1.27
CA ALA A 187 -1.61 6.67 1.85
C ALA A 187 -1.35 7.87 0.92
N ILE A 188 -1.29 7.65 -0.39
CA ILE A 188 -1.18 8.71 -1.40
C ILE A 188 -2.43 9.58 -1.39
N ILE A 189 -3.62 8.99 -1.37
CA ILE A 189 -4.89 9.73 -1.26
C ILE A 189 -4.89 10.60 0.00
N ALA A 190 -4.43 10.07 1.14
CA ALA A 190 -4.29 10.82 2.38
C ALA A 190 -3.36 12.03 2.26
N ALA A 191 -2.22 11.85 1.59
CA ALA A 191 -1.26 12.93 1.34
C ALA A 191 -1.85 14.01 0.44
N GLN A 192 -2.54 13.64 -0.64
CA GLN A 192 -3.23 14.55 -1.57
C GLN A 192 -4.35 15.35 -0.88
N ALA A 193 -5.10 14.70 0.00
CA ALA A 193 -6.16 15.34 0.79
C ALA A 193 -5.62 16.21 1.95
N GLY A 194 -4.28 16.26 2.14
CA GLY A 194 -3.66 16.98 3.24
C GLY A 194 -3.96 16.38 4.63
N ILE A 195 -4.36 15.12 4.69
CA ILE A 195 -4.66 14.37 5.91
C ILE A 195 -3.39 13.83 6.56
N ALA A 196 -2.40 13.42 5.75
CA ALA A 196 -1.12 12.93 6.24
C ALA A 196 -0.32 14.04 6.94
N GLY A 197 0.36 13.70 8.03
CA GLY A 197 1.24 14.63 8.76
C GLY A 197 0.54 15.68 9.65
N LYS A 198 -0.80 15.72 9.70
CA LYS A 198 -1.52 16.61 10.60
C LYS A 198 -1.86 15.94 11.94
N PRO A 199 -1.85 16.66 13.08
CA PRO A 199 -2.32 16.14 14.37
C PRO A 199 -3.80 15.69 14.27
N VAL A 200 -4.19 14.63 15.01
CA VAL A 200 -5.56 14.06 15.00
C VAL A 200 -6.63 15.12 15.21
N ALA A 201 -6.41 16.06 16.15
CA ALA A 201 -7.37 17.13 16.48
C ALA A 201 -7.61 18.10 15.30
N ALA A 202 -6.57 18.46 14.54
CA ALA A 202 -6.67 19.43 13.45
C ALA A 202 -7.42 18.92 12.22
N VAL A 203 -7.47 17.58 12.02
CA VAL A 203 -8.19 16.97 10.89
C VAL A 203 -9.70 16.89 11.20
N ALA A 204 -10.06 16.61 12.45
CA ALA A 204 -11.46 16.57 12.87
C ALA A 204 -12.13 17.97 12.75
N GLU A 205 -11.43 19.05 13.06
CA GLU A 205 -11.92 20.42 12.88
C GLU A 205 -12.06 20.81 11.40
N ALA A 206 -11.10 20.43 10.54
CA ALA A 206 -11.15 20.71 9.10
C ALA A 206 -12.29 19.98 8.36
N LEU A 207 -12.75 18.85 8.88
CA LEU A 207 -13.88 18.08 8.34
C LEU A 207 -15.22 18.49 8.94
N ALA A 208 -15.23 19.23 10.07
CA ALA A 208 -16.43 19.71 10.75
C ALA A 208 -16.91 21.08 10.26
N GLU A 209 -16.09 21.82 9.50
CA GLU A 209 -16.52 23.09 8.90
C GLU A 209 -17.30 22.80 7.60
N PRO A 210 -18.62 23.01 7.57
CA PRO A 210 -19.39 23.01 6.33
C PRO A 210 -18.92 24.20 5.50
N GLY A 211 -18.45 23.94 4.29
CA GLY A 211 -17.93 24.95 3.37
C GLY A 211 -18.83 26.18 3.28
N SER A 212 -18.22 27.31 3.54
CA SER A 212 -18.76 28.65 3.30
C SER A 212 -18.73 28.97 1.83
#